data_ebf9055ddfddbf15a60499882273a928
#
_entry.id   ebf9055ddfddbf15a60499882273a928
#
_cell.length_a   1.000
_cell.length_b   1.000
_cell.length_c   1.000
_cell.angle_alpha   90.00
_cell.angle_beta   90.00
_cell.angle_gamma   90.00
#
_symmetry.space_group_name_H-M   'P 1'
#
loop_
_entity.id
_entity.type
_entity.pdbx_description
1 polymer ?
#
loop_
_entity_poly.entity_id
_entity_poly.type
_entity_poly.pdbx_seq_one_letter_code
_entity_poly.pdbx_strand_id
1 'polypeptide(L)'
;IKLDGEKINGNAIFASIRRDTRNWRSFIQYTEMSDGFRSDLGFITTNNLKKYTLWHSYYDFPEKDYLKSYRISLRHDFEYSFLNDISRSSFQSYIQLLTILNTDILWNYEYNFIKSHFEFQFKDFINHWIRIESQPVNFFNFSIFYKFGKDIAYRQAVPELGMTNNINLSSEISFNQNFRLRPSISYSEMKKLNSDEFLFKGYISRLDLRYQFNTELDLRLISEYNDFSKQFYFQPLISWRPNPD
;
A
#
# COMPACT_ATOMS: atom_id res chain seq x y z
N ILE A 1 -7.69 -31.59 -2.08
CA ILE A 1 -8.80 -31.46 -1.11
C ILE A 1 -9.91 -32.38 -1.61
N LYS A 2 -10.21 -33.47 -0.92
CA LYS A 2 -11.42 -34.27 -1.19
C LYS A 2 -12.58 -33.52 -0.53
N LEU A 3 -13.53 -33.06 -1.29
CA LEU A 3 -14.81 -32.58 -0.79
C LEU A 3 -15.68 -33.80 -0.52
N ASP A 4 -15.63 -34.31 0.67
CA ASP A 4 -16.31 -35.54 1.09
C ASP A 4 -17.64 -35.29 1.81
N GLY A 5 -18.33 -34.19 1.47
CA GLY A 5 -19.66 -33.88 1.98
C GLY A 5 -19.66 -33.14 3.33
N GLU A 6 -18.56 -32.55 3.73
CA GLU A 6 -18.51 -31.70 4.92
C GLU A 6 -19.48 -30.54 4.79
N LYS A 7 -20.43 -30.44 5.72
CA LYS A 7 -21.30 -29.26 5.85
C LYS A 7 -20.55 -28.17 6.57
N ILE A 8 -20.12 -27.15 5.82
CA ILE A 8 -19.50 -25.95 6.37
C ILE A 8 -20.61 -24.92 6.57
N ASN A 9 -20.81 -24.50 7.81
CA ASN A 9 -21.78 -23.47 8.17
C ASN A 9 -21.01 -22.22 8.62
N GLY A 10 -21.30 -21.08 7.99
CA GLY A 10 -20.71 -19.82 8.36
C GLY A 10 -21.58 -18.65 7.94
N ASN A 11 -21.46 -17.55 8.68
CA ASN A 11 -22.22 -16.33 8.48
C ASN A 11 -21.28 -15.18 8.15
N ALA A 12 -21.72 -14.26 7.26
CA ALA A 12 -21.10 -12.96 7.08
C ALA A 12 -22.16 -11.88 7.20
N ILE A 13 -21.84 -10.84 7.96
CA ILE A 13 -22.68 -9.65 8.14
C ILE A 13 -21.85 -8.44 7.73
N PHE A 14 -22.44 -7.60 6.91
CA PHE A 14 -21.89 -6.31 6.56
C PHE A 14 -22.98 -5.24 6.77
N ALA A 15 -22.66 -4.23 7.55
CA ALA A 15 -23.52 -3.07 7.77
C ALA A 15 -22.70 -1.79 7.70
N SER A 16 -23.24 -0.76 7.08
CA SER A 16 -22.59 0.55 7.05
C SER A 16 -23.59 1.68 7.07
N ILE A 17 -23.22 2.75 7.76
CA ILE A 17 -23.94 4.02 7.75
C ILE A 17 -22.96 5.06 7.22
N ARG A 18 -23.37 5.82 6.21
CA ARG A 18 -22.54 6.83 5.58
C ARG A 18 -23.31 8.14 5.45
N ARG A 19 -22.63 9.23 5.73
CA ARG A 19 -23.09 10.59 5.47
C ARG A 19 -22.05 11.32 4.65
N ASP A 20 -22.45 11.82 3.49
CA ASP A 20 -21.62 12.63 2.60
C ASP A 20 -22.27 14.01 2.43
N THR A 21 -21.49 15.06 2.61
CA THR A 21 -21.81 16.43 2.26
C THR A 21 -20.68 17.02 1.41
N ARG A 22 -20.77 18.27 0.99
CA ARG A 22 -19.73 18.93 0.22
C ARG A 22 -18.35 18.88 0.91
N ASN A 23 -18.31 19.17 2.22
CA ASN A 23 -17.08 19.31 2.97
C ASN A 23 -16.83 18.16 3.95
N TRP A 24 -17.85 17.36 4.29
CA TRP A 24 -17.74 16.32 5.31
C TRP A 24 -18.17 14.97 4.77
N ARG A 25 -17.35 13.97 5.08
CA ARG A 25 -17.69 12.57 4.84
C ARG A 25 -17.45 11.78 6.12
N SER A 26 -18.44 11.02 6.54
CA SER A 26 -18.34 10.14 7.70
C SER A 26 -18.96 8.82 7.39
N PHE A 27 -18.36 7.73 7.84
CA PHE A 27 -19.00 6.44 7.84
C PHE A 27 -18.62 5.59 9.05
N ILE A 28 -19.53 4.73 9.42
CA ILE A 28 -19.35 3.67 10.39
C ILE A 28 -19.64 2.38 9.67
N GLN A 29 -18.75 1.44 9.75
CA GLN A 29 -18.88 0.13 9.10
C GLN A 29 -18.69 -0.98 10.13
N TYR A 30 -19.53 -1.97 10.07
CA TYR A 30 -19.40 -3.23 10.77
C TYR A 30 -19.25 -4.36 9.77
N THR A 31 -18.30 -5.24 10.00
CA THR A 31 -18.08 -6.47 9.23
C THR A 31 -17.89 -7.62 10.21
N GLU A 32 -18.63 -8.68 10.00
CA GLU A 32 -18.48 -9.91 10.77
C GLU A 32 -18.40 -11.09 9.81
N MET A 33 -17.44 -11.99 10.06
CA MET A 33 -17.29 -13.25 9.33
C MET A 33 -16.93 -14.35 10.32
N SER A 34 -17.81 -15.34 10.46
CA SER A 34 -17.54 -16.49 11.31
C SER A 34 -16.38 -17.34 10.77
N ASP A 35 -15.80 -18.20 11.59
CA ASP A 35 -14.71 -19.11 11.25
C ASP A 35 -15.07 -20.09 10.12
N GLY A 36 -16.32 -20.56 10.09
CA GLY A 36 -16.83 -21.45 9.06
C GLY A 36 -17.32 -20.75 7.79
N PHE A 37 -17.22 -19.40 7.67
CA PHE A 37 -17.67 -18.72 6.48
C PHE A 37 -16.74 -18.96 5.30
N ARG A 38 -17.32 -19.37 4.15
CA ARG A 38 -16.64 -19.50 2.85
C ARG A 38 -17.43 -18.79 1.76
N SER A 39 -16.75 -18.26 0.78
CA SER A 39 -17.37 -17.70 -0.42
C SER A 39 -16.91 -18.49 -1.64
N ASP A 40 -17.83 -19.12 -2.32
CA ASP A 40 -17.53 -19.92 -3.52
C ASP A 40 -17.17 -19.07 -4.74
N LEU A 41 -17.54 -17.79 -4.71
CA LEU A 41 -17.32 -16.82 -5.80
C LEU A 41 -16.23 -15.79 -5.51
N GLY A 42 -15.54 -15.88 -4.39
CA GLY A 42 -14.54 -14.90 -3.98
C GLY A 42 -13.48 -15.46 -3.06
N PHE A 43 -12.27 -14.88 -3.14
CA PHE A 43 -11.18 -15.23 -2.25
C PHE A 43 -11.32 -14.46 -0.93
N ILE A 44 -11.58 -15.17 0.17
CA ILE A 44 -11.60 -14.63 1.51
C ILE A 44 -10.28 -14.99 2.19
N THR A 45 -9.49 -13.97 2.51
CA THR A 45 -8.18 -14.13 3.14
C THR A 45 -8.25 -14.35 4.64
N THR A 46 -9.34 -13.91 5.28
CA THR A 46 -9.47 -13.93 6.74
C THR A 46 -10.95 -14.08 7.11
N ASN A 47 -11.25 -15.08 7.89
CA ASN A 47 -12.52 -15.29 8.58
C ASN A 47 -12.29 -15.21 10.10
N ASN A 48 -13.27 -15.57 10.93
CA ASN A 48 -13.21 -15.48 12.38
C ASN A 48 -12.92 -14.06 12.88
N LEU A 49 -13.61 -13.06 12.30
CA LEU A 49 -13.37 -11.67 12.64
C LEU A 49 -14.67 -10.87 12.82
N LYS A 50 -14.63 -9.92 13.75
CA LYS A 50 -15.57 -8.81 13.91
C LYS A 50 -14.77 -7.52 13.80
N LYS A 51 -15.14 -6.67 12.83
CA LYS A 51 -14.41 -5.43 12.56
C LYS A 51 -15.33 -4.23 12.57
N TYR A 52 -14.92 -3.21 13.29
CA TYR A 52 -15.55 -1.89 13.30
C TYR A 52 -14.57 -0.89 12.68
N THR A 53 -15.04 -0.12 11.71
CA THR A 53 -14.28 0.99 11.12
C THR A 53 -15.08 2.27 11.29
N LEU A 54 -14.46 3.26 11.92
CA LEU A 54 -14.94 4.61 12.03
C LEU A 54 -14.08 5.49 11.14
N TRP A 55 -14.70 6.28 10.28
CA TRP A 55 -13.99 7.20 9.39
C TRP A 55 -14.69 8.54 9.39
N HIS A 56 -13.89 9.60 9.49
CA HIS A 56 -14.36 10.97 9.38
C HIS A 56 -13.36 11.80 8.60
N SER A 57 -13.85 12.58 7.63
CA SER A 57 -13.01 13.42 6.77
C SER A 57 -13.63 14.79 6.58
N TYR A 58 -12.80 15.80 6.60
CA TYR A 58 -13.09 17.14 6.16
C TYR A 58 -12.36 17.44 4.86
N TYR A 59 -13.05 18.01 3.90
CA TYR A 59 -12.55 18.45 2.60
C TYR A 59 -12.78 19.93 2.45
N ASP A 60 -11.81 20.63 1.87
CA ASP A 60 -11.98 22.01 1.48
C ASP A 60 -11.30 22.26 0.14
N PHE A 61 -11.80 23.27 -0.56
CA PHE A 61 -11.38 23.65 -1.91
C PHE A 61 -11.08 25.15 -1.91
N PRO A 62 -9.96 25.56 -1.30
CA PRO A 62 -9.60 26.97 -1.25
C PRO A 62 -9.28 27.47 -2.67
N GLU A 63 -9.83 28.64 -2.98
CA GLU A 63 -9.56 29.33 -4.26
C GLU A 63 -8.16 29.97 -4.23
N LYS A 64 -7.11 29.14 -4.16
CA LYS A 64 -5.70 29.57 -4.15
C LYS A 64 -4.96 28.94 -5.33
N ASP A 65 -4.13 29.72 -5.99
CA ASP A 65 -3.36 29.24 -7.15
C ASP A 65 -2.44 28.08 -6.80
N TYR A 66 -1.90 28.05 -5.59
CA TYR A 66 -0.95 27.04 -5.12
C TYR A 66 -1.59 25.82 -4.44
N LEU A 67 -2.86 25.89 -4.04
CA LEU A 67 -3.57 24.82 -3.31
C LEU A 67 -4.98 24.63 -3.87
N LYS A 68 -5.19 23.51 -4.56
CA LYS A 68 -6.49 23.17 -5.18
C LYS A 68 -7.48 22.61 -4.18
N SER A 69 -7.02 21.73 -3.31
CA SER A 69 -7.84 21.13 -2.25
C SER A 69 -6.99 20.57 -1.13
N TYR A 70 -7.58 20.43 0.04
CA TYR A 70 -7.01 19.65 1.11
C TYR A 70 -8.06 18.76 1.78
N ARG A 71 -7.58 17.68 2.39
CA ARG A 71 -8.38 16.75 3.16
C ARG A 71 -7.67 16.38 4.44
N ILE A 72 -8.40 16.43 5.55
CA ILE A 72 -7.97 15.90 6.84
C ILE A 72 -8.92 14.75 7.17
N SER A 73 -8.38 13.59 7.53
CA SER A 73 -9.18 12.40 7.84
C SER A 73 -8.69 11.72 9.09
N LEU A 74 -9.63 11.21 9.86
CA LEU A 74 -9.39 10.38 11.03
C LEU A 74 -10.04 9.02 10.79
N ARG A 75 -9.35 7.96 11.17
CA ARG A 75 -9.83 6.59 11.07
C ARG A 75 -9.49 5.84 12.34
N HIS A 76 -10.44 5.06 12.81
CA HIS A 76 -10.21 4.08 13.87
C HIS A 76 -10.71 2.71 13.41
N ASP A 77 -9.84 1.72 13.47
CA ASP A 77 -10.18 0.32 13.22
C ASP A 77 -10.08 -0.47 14.53
N PHE A 78 -11.13 -1.24 14.83
CA PHE A 78 -11.14 -2.26 15.87
C PHE A 78 -11.44 -3.61 15.23
N GLU A 79 -10.67 -4.62 15.57
CA GLU A 79 -10.84 -5.96 15.06
C GLU A 79 -10.71 -6.98 16.19
N TYR A 80 -11.67 -7.86 16.27
CA TYR A 80 -11.79 -8.89 17.29
C TYR A 80 -11.94 -10.25 16.62
N SER A 81 -11.44 -11.31 17.27
CA SER A 81 -11.83 -12.69 16.98
C SER A 81 -13.26 -12.96 17.48
N PHE A 82 -13.88 -14.06 17.06
CA PHE A 82 -15.18 -14.47 17.63
C PHE A 82 -15.10 -14.81 19.12
N LEU A 83 -13.92 -15.10 19.64
CA LEU A 83 -13.68 -15.27 21.09
C LEU A 83 -13.52 -13.94 21.82
N ASN A 84 -13.75 -12.81 21.11
CA ASN A 84 -13.61 -11.43 21.60
C ASN A 84 -12.17 -11.02 21.97
N ASP A 85 -11.17 -11.75 21.51
CA ASP A 85 -9.79 -11.32 21.63
C ASP A 85 -9.50 -10.18 20.64
N ILE A 86 -8.92 -9.09 21.11
CA ILE A 86 -8.56 -7.96 20.26
C ILE A 86 -7.37 -8.36 19.38
N SER A 87 -7.59 -8.48 18.07
CA SER A 87 -6.53 -8.77 17.10
C SER A 87 -5.89 -7.49 16.58
N ARG A 88 -6.66 -6.40 16.47
CA ARG A 88 -6.16 -5.10 16.03
C ARG A 88 -6.96 -3.97 16.64
N SER A 89 -6.26 -2.94 17.08
CA SER A 89 -6.82 -1.62 17.34
C SER A 89 -5.83 -0.57 16.87
N SER A 90 -6.23 0.28 15.92
CA SER A 90 -5.36 1.32 15.37
C SER A 90 -6.11 2.61 15.09
N PHE A 91 -5.44 3.72 15.36
CA PHE A 91 -5.87 5.06 15.00
C PHE A 91 -4.98 5.60 13.89
N GLN A 92 -5.59 6.19 12.87
CA GLN A 92 -4.89 6.79 11.74
C GLN A 92 -5.37 8.21 11.49
N SER A 93 -4.44 9.09 11.19
CA SER A 93 -4.71 10.45 10.75
C SER A 93 -4.06 10.67 9.38
N TYR A 94 -4.81 11.24 8.45
CA TYR A 94 -4.34 11.54 7.10
C TYR A 94 -4.48 13.03 6.82
N ILE A 95 -3.46 13.62 6.23
CA ILE A 95 -3.50 14.95 5.64
C ILE A 95 -3.13 14.81 4.17
N GLN A 96 -4.04 15.22 3.30
CA GLN A 96 -3.82 15.21 1.86
C GLN A 96 -3.93 16.64 1.31
N LEU A 97 -2.98 17.00 0.47
CA LEU A 97 -2.93 18.29 -0.21
C LEU A 97 -2.83 18.04 -1.71
N LEU A 98 -3.77 18.59 -2.47
CA LEU A 98 -3.65 18.68 -3.93
C LEU A 98 -3.20 20.08 -4.29
N THR A 99 -1.99 20.18 -4.83
CA THR A 99 -1.32 21.46 -5.10
C THR A 99 -1.19 21.72 -6.60
N ILE A 100 -0.42 22.76 -6.95
CA ILE A 100 -0.01 23.05 -8.33
C ILE A 100 0.77 21.88 -8.95
N LEU A 101 0.99 21.92 -10.26
CA LEU A 101 1.72 20.89 -11.02
C LEU A 101 1.14 19.48 -10.86
N ASN A 102 -0.17 19.37 -10.60
CA ASN A 102 -0.86 18.11 -10.32
C ASN A 102 -0.13 17.28 -9.26
N THR A 103 0.30 17.95 -8.19
CA THR A 103 1.03 17.29 -7.10
C THR A 103 0.07 16.95 -5.97
N ASP A 104 -0.01 15.65 -5.66
CA ASP A 104 -0.74 15.07 -4.51
C ASP A 104 0.27 14.72 -3.43
N ILE A 105 0.13 15.33 -2.26
CA ILE A 105 0.94 15.07 -1.07
C ILE A 105 0.03 14.45 -0.03
N LEU A 106 0.33 13.23 0.39
CA LEU A 106 -0.41 12.52 1.42
C LEU A 106 0.52 12.13 2.55
N TRP A 107 0.25 12.61 3.75
CA TRP A 107 0.90 12.19 4.98
C TRP A 107 -0.06 11.37 5.82
N ASN A 108 0.43 10.28 6.40
CA ASN A 108 -0.28 9.42 7.34
C ASN A 108 0.51 9.31 8.64
N TYR A 109 -0.22 9.39 9.74
CA TYR A 109 0.18 8.99 11.08
C TYR A 109 -0.64 7.76 11.47
N GLU A 110 0.00 6.69 11.94
CA GLU A 110 -0.68 5.50 12.44
C GLU A 110 -0.17 5.16 13.84
N TYR A 111 -1.08 5.15 14.82
CA TYR A 111 -0.85 4.61 16.15
C TYR A 111 -1.53 3.25 16.27
N ASN A 112 -0.75 2.22 16.54
CA ASN A 112 -1.23 0.87 16.76
C ASN A 112 -1.28 0.60 18.27
N PHE A 113 -2.47 0.60 18.86
CA PHE A 113 -2.68 0.21 20.25
C PHE A 113 -2.37 -1.27 20.43
N ILE A 114 -2.89 -2.11 19.53
CA ILE A 114 -2.67 -3.54 19.48
C ILE A 114 -2.65 -3.98 18.01
N LYS A 115 -1.71 -4.87 17.68
CA LYS A 115 -1.67 -5.58 16.41
C LYS A 115 -1.15 -7.00 16.62
N SER A 116 -2.00 -7.98 16.37
CA SER A 116 -1.63 -9.40 16.48
C SER A 116 -1.12 -9.94 15.16
N HIS A 117 -0.16 -10.83 15.22
CA HIS A 117 0.35 -11.60 14.09
C HIS A 117 0.64 -13.02 14.55
N PHE A 118 -0.18 -13.97 14.13
CA PHE A 118 -0.24 -15.33 14.71
C PHE A 118 -0.43 -15.26 16.24
N GLU A 119 0.45 -15.91 17.00
CA GLU A 119 0.45 -15.92 18.46
C GLU A 119 1.10 -14.69 19.12
N PHE A 120 1.75 -13.83 18.31
CA PHE A 120 2.44 -12.63 18.82
C PHE A 120 1.50 -11.44 18.86
N GLN A 121 1.59 -10.63 19.92
CA GLN A 121 0.85 -9.40 20.06
C GLN A 121 1.81 -8.22 20.29
N PHE A 122 1.69 -7.20 19.44
CA PHE A 122 2.47 -5.97 19.48
C PHE A 122 1.60 -4.82 19.94
N LYS A 123 2.13 -3.97 20.81
CA LYS A 123 1.37 -2.87 21.42
C LYS A 123 2.13 -1.56 21.33
N ASP A 124 1.37 -0.46 21.32
CA ASP A 124 1.83 0.91 21.55
C ASP A 124 2.99 1.31 20.62
N PHE A 125 2.80 1.19 19.32
CA PHE A 125 3.79 1.61 18.36
C PHE A 125 3.24 2.54 17.28
N ILE A 126 4.10 3.42 16.80
CA ILE A 126 3.78 4.49 15.84
C ILE A 126 4.60 4.31 14.59
N ASN A 127 3.95 4.47 13.45
CA ASN A 127 4.63 4.69 12.20
C ASN A 127 4.00 5.86 11.42
N HIS A 128 4.76 6.38 10.50
CA HIS A 128 4.37 7.44 9.59
C HIS A 128 4.70 7.02 8.16
N TRP A 129 3.94 7.53 7.22
CA TRP A 129 4.38 7.51 5.84
C TRP A 129 3.93 8.77 5.11
N ILE A 130 4.71 9.14 4.11
CA ILE A 130 4.46 10.27 3.22
C ILE A 130 4.49 9.72 1.80
N ARG A 131 3.52 10.13 1.00
CA ARG A 131 3.48 9.87 -0.44
C ARG A 131 3.37 11.19 -1.17
N ILE A 132 4.20 11.38 -2.17
CA ILE A 132 4.18 12.53 -3.07
C ILE A 132 4.07 11.96 -4.48
N GLU A 133 3.02 12.31 -5.19
CA GLU A 133 2.82 11.97 -6.60
C GLU A 133 2.64 13.26 -7.38
N SER A 134 3.37 13.40 -8.48
CA SER A 134 3.32 14.61 -9.28
C SER A 134 3.46 14.33 -10.77
N GLN A 135 2.70 15.08 -11.55
CA GLN A 135 2.85 15.15 -13.01
C GLN A 135 3.00 16.62 -13.43
N PRO A 136 4.21 17.20 -13.22
CA PRO A 136 4.44 18.61 -13.50
C PRO A 136 4.32 18.97 -14.98
N VAL A 137 4.59 18.00 -15.86
CA VAL A 137 4.45 18.12 -17.32
C VAL A 137 3.94 16.80 -17.90
N ASN A 138 3.38 16.84 -19.10
CA ASN A 138 2.71 15.68 -19.72
C ASN A 138 3.64 14.49 -19.98
N PHE A 139 4.93 14.74 -20.16
CA PHE A 139 5.91 13.70 -20.47
C PHE A 139 6.67 13.17 -19.25
N PHE A 140 6.43 13.72 -18.06
CA PHE A 140 7.14 13.33 -16.84
C PHE A 140 6.21 13.27 -15.64
N ASN A 141 6.22 12.12 -14.95
CA ASN A 141 5.63 11.96 -13.63
C ASN A 141 6.62 11.28 -12.68
N PHE A 142 6.42 11.48 -11.39
CA PHE A 142 7.18 10.80 -10.36
C PHE A 142 6.34 10.50 -9.13
N SER A 143 6.76 9.49 -8.38
CA SER A 143 6.19 9.12 -7.09
C SER A 143 7.33 8.90 -6.08
N ILE A 144 7.14 9.47 -4.89
CA ILE A 144 8.00 9.29 -3.73
C ILE A 144 7.13 8.72 -2.62
N PHE A 145 7.53 7.60 -2.06
CA PHE A 145 6.93 7.04 -0.84
C PHE A 145 8.01 6.87 0.21
N TYR A 146 7.76 7.38 1.40
CA TYR A 146 8.66 7.23 2.55
C TYR A 146 7.88 6.80 3.78
N LYS A 147 8.25 5.65 4.36
CA LYS A 147 7.69 5.13 5.60
C LYS A 147 8.79 5.06 6.66
N PHE A 148 8.48 5.54 7.87
CA PHE A 148 9.41 5.55 9.00
C PHE A 148 8.68 5.36 10.33
N GLY A 149 9.43 4.98 11.36
CA GLY A 149 8.90 4.71 12.69
C GLY A 149 8.98 3.24 13.08
N LYS A 150 8.17 2.83 14.05
CA LYS A 150 8.15 1.44 14.49
C LYS A 150 7.26 0.58 13.59
N ASP A 151 7.72 -0.62 13.23
CA ASP A 151 6.93 -1.60 12.49
C ASP A 151 7.36 -3.03 12.87
N ILE A 152 6.59 -4.03 12.42
CA ILE A 152 6.82 -5.43 12.73
C ILE A 152 7.70 -6.06 11.65
N ALA A 153 8.77 -6.72 12.07
CA ALA A 153 9.62 -7.55 11.22
C ALA A 153 8.98 -8.95 10.99
N TYR A 154 8.01 -9.03 10.10
CA TYR A 154 7.22 -10.24 9.85
C TYR A 154 8.00 -11.44 9.32
N ARG A 155 9.15 -11.20 8.68
CA ARG A 155 9.95 -12.26 8.03
C ARG A 155 11.01 -12.88 8.94
N GLN A 156 11.12 -12.43 10.17
CA GLN A 156 11.99 -13.05 11.17
C GLN A 156 11.38 -14.36 11.66
N ALA A 157 12.22 -15.30 12.11
CA ALA A 157 11.76 -16.55 12.72
C ALA A 157 10.84 -16.32 13.92
N VAL A 158 11.13 -15.28 14.70
CA VAL A 158 10.26 -14.71 15.73
C VAL A 158 9.99 -13.26 15.33
N PRO A 159 8.75 -12.90 14.98
CA PRO A 159 8.41 -11.52 14.65
C PRO A 159 8.70 -10.57 15.82
N GLU A 160 9.34 -9.45 15.53
CA GLU A 160 9.68 -8.43 16.54
C GLU A 160 9.43 -7.02 16.01
N LEU A 161 9.31 -6.05 16.93
CA LEU A 161 9.25 -4.62 16.58
C LEU A 161 10.65 -4.11 16.26
N GLY A 162 10.75 -3.31 15.21
CA GLY A 162 11.96 -2.61 14.83
C GLY A 162 11.69 -1.18 14.38
N MET A 163 12.75 -0.38 14.25
CA MET A 163 12.71 0.95 13.63
C MET A 163 12.92 0.78 12.13
N THR A 164 11.90 1.12 11.35
CA THR A 164 11.90 0.99 9.88
C THR A 164 12.14 2.32 9.20
N ASN A 165 12.87 2.26 8.06
CA ASN A 165 12.97 3.31 7.04
C ASN A 165 12.82 2.65 5.68
N ASN A 166 11.73 2.95 4.97
CA ASN A 166 11.45 2.44 3.65
C ASN A 166 11.24 3.62 2.69
N ILE A 167 12.00 3.63 1.61
CA ILE A 167 11.92 4.67 0.58
C ILE A 167 11.66 3.99 -0.76
N ASN A 168 10.60 4.40 -1.46
CA ASN A 168 10.33 4.00 -2.83
C ASN A 168 10.29 5.25 -3.70
N LEU A 169 11.13 5.27 -4.70
CA LEU A 169 11.17 6.32 -5.72
C LEU A 169 10.85 5.68 -7.06
N SER A 170 9.98 6.29 -7.83
CA SER A 170 9.69 5.87 -9.19
C SER A 170 9.36 7.07 -10.07
N SER A 171 9.66 6.96 -11.34
CA SER A 171 9.24 7.94 -12.33
C SER A 171 8.90 7.29 -13.67
N GLU A 172 8.14 8.01 -14.48
CA GLU A 172 7.93 7.68 -15.87
C GLU A 172 8.26 8.91 -16.72
N ILE A 173 9.12 8.68 -17.71
CA ILE A 173 9.55 9.69 -18.68
C ILE A 173 9.15 9.20 -20.06
N SER A 174 8.26 9.92 -20.74
CA SER A 174 7.83 9.66 -22.10
C SER A 174 8.43 10.71 -23.03
N PHE A 175 9.66 10.47 -23.51
CA PHE A 175 10.37 11.45 -24.37
C PHE A 175 9.59 11.77 -25.65
N ASN A 176 8.87 10.79 -26.17
CA ASN A 176 7.94 10.92 -27.29
C ASN A 176 6.92 9.77 -27.23
N GLN A 177 6.08 9.63 -28.24
CA GLN A 177 5.06 8.57 -28.30
C GLN A 177 5.66 7.15 -28.34
N ASN A 178 6.90 7.03 -28.79
CA ASN A 178 7.57 5.75 -29.06
C ASN A 178 8.54 5.34 -27.95
N PHE A 179 9.05 6.28 -27.13
CA PHE A 179 10.09 6.00 -26.14
C PHE A 179 9.64 6.33 -24.73
N ARG A 180 9.61 5.30 -23.86
CA ARG A 180 9.22 5.39 -22.47
C ARG A 180 10.27 4.75 -21.56
N LEU A 181 10.61 5.46 -20.49
CA LEU A 181 11.58 5.04 -19.47
C LEU A 181 10.93 5.08 -18.10
N ARG A 182 11.06 4.01 -17.32
CA ARG A 182 10.53 3.88 -15.96
C ARG A 182 11.62 3.39 -15.01
N PRO A 183 12.44 4.29 -14.47
CA PRO A 183 13.35 3.95 -13.38
C PRO A 183 12.59 3.87 -12.05
N SER A 184 13.00 2.94 -11.20
CA SER A 184 12.53 2.86 -9.82
C SER A 184 13.63 2.35 -8.90
N ILE A 185 13.58 2.78 -7.63
CA ILE A 185 14.42 2.27 -6.57
C ILE A 185 13.58 2.11 -5.30
N SER A 186 13.70 0.96 -4.66
CA SER A 186 13.08 0.64 -3.38
C SER A 186 14.18 0.32 -2.39
N TYR A 187 14.37 1.18 -1.41
CA TYR A 187 15.28 0.97 -0.29
C TYR A 187 14.48 0.58 0.95
N SER A 188 14.93 -0.42 1.69
CA SER A 188 14.32 -0.85 2.93
C SER A 188 15.38 -1.20 3.94
N GLU A 189 15.21 -0.67 5.15
CA GLU A 189 15.98 -1.07 6.31
C GLU A 189 15.09 -1.17 7.54
N MET A 190 15.47 -2.04 8.45
CA MET A 190 14.90 -2.12 9.78
C MET A 190 16.00 -2.44 10.78
N LYS A 191 16.02 -1.69 11.89
CA LYS A 191 16.91 -1.90 13.03
C LYS A 191 16.12 -2.44 14.21
N LYS A 192 16.76 -3.22 15.07
CA LYS A 192 16.21 -3.56 16.40
C LYS A 192 15.97 -2.31 17.23
N LEU A 193 14.94 -2.31 18.10
CA LEU A 193 14.57 -1.12 18.87
C LEU A 193 15.67 -0.63 19.81
N ASN A 194 16.45 -1.53 20.38
CA ASN A 194 17.40 -1.23 21.46
C ASN A 194 18.87 -1.43 21.05
N SER A 195 19.14 -1.50 19.74
CA SER A 195 20.51 -1.63 19.22
C SER A 195 20.61 -1.02 17.82
N ASP A 196 21.85 -0.79 17.38
CA ASP A 196 22.13 -0.38 16.00
C ASP A 196 22.17 -1.57 15.01
N GLU A 197 21.85 -2.77 15.48
CA GLU A 197 21.84 -3.97 14.67
C GLU A 197 20.69 -3.94 13.66
N PHE A 198 21.00 -4.20 12.40
CA PHE A 198 20.01 -4.30 11.34
C PHE A 198 19.36 -5.70 11.33
N LEU A 199 18.04 -5.74 11.37
CA LEU A 199 17.25 -6.93 11.06
C LEU A 199 17.31 -7.23 9.56
N PHE A 200 17.29 -6.19 8.76
CA PHE A 200 17.56 -6.23 7.32
C PHE A 200 17.91 -4.84 6.80
N LYS A 201 18.64 -4.81 5.69
CA LYS A 201 18.97 -3.60 4.95
C LYS A 201 19.31 -3.96 3.51
N GLY A 202 18.78 -3.21 2.56
CA GLY A 202 19.07 -3.41 1.15
C GLY A 202 18.16 -2.58 0.26
N TYR A 203 18.39 -2.71 -1.05
CA TYR A 203 17.60 -2.01 -2.06
C TYR A 203 17.34 -2.88 -3.29
N ILE A 204 16.34 -2.51 -4.04
CA ILE A 204 16.05 -3.04 -5.37
C ILE A 204 15.99 -1.86 -6.31
N SER A 205 16.81 -1.86 -7.34
CA SER A 205 16.77 -0.87 -8.41
C SER A 205 16.29 -1.53 -9.71
N ARG A 206 15.37 -0.88 -10.41
CA ARG A 206 14.79 -1.40 -11.65
C ARG A 206 14.68 -0.31 -12.69
N LEU A 207 14.96 -0.69 -13.93
CA LEU A 207 14.75 0.10 -15.12
C LEU A 207 13.88 -0.70 -16.09
N ASP A 208 12.73 -0.13 -16.47
CA ASP A 208 11.88 -0.65 -17.56
C ASP A 208 11.95 0.37 -18.70
N LEU A 209 12.55 -0.02 -19.81
CA LEU A 209 12.64 0.77 -21.03
C LEU A 209 11.76 0.13 -22.09
N ARG A 210 10.96 0.95 -22.78
CA ARG A 210 10.19 0.52 -23.93
C ARG A 210 10.46 1.46 -25.09
N TYR A 211 10.73 0.88 -26.24
CA TYR A 211 10.87 1.60 -27.49
C TYR A 211 10.03 0.94 -28.59
N GLN A 212 9.10 1.68 -29.14
CA GLN A 212 8.27 1.26 -30.25
C GLN A 212 8.83 1.80 -31.56
N PHE A 213 9.37 0.93 -32.40
CA PHE A 213 9.95 1.31 -33.69
C PHE A 213 8.86 1.73 -34.69
N ASN A 214 7.77 0.95 -34.73
CA ASN A 214 6.58 1.18 -35.56
C ASN A 214 5.38 0.43 -34.92
N THR A 215 4.26 0.30 -35.66
CA THR A 215 3.06 -0.39 -35.19
C THR A 215 3.25 -1.90 -34.99
N GLU A 216 4.25 -2.50 -35.64
CA GLU A 216 4.50 -3.93 -35.67
C GLU A 216 5.63 -4.38 -34.75
N LEU A 217 6.63 -3.51 -34.50
CA LEU A 217 7.86 -3.85 -33.80
C LEU A 217 8.05 -3.00 -32.55
N ASP A 218 8.15 -3.65 -31.40
CA ASP A 218 8.52 -3.02 -30.13
C ASP A 218 9.64 -3.79 -29.41
N LEU A 219 10.45 -3.03 -28.69
CA LEU A 219 11.49 -3.49 -27.79
C LEU A 219 11.12 -3.11 -26.36
N ARG A 220 11.18 -4.08 -25.45
CA ARG A 220 11.14 -3.85 -24.02
C ARG A 220 12.40 -4.39 -23.36
N LEU A 221 13.00 -3.60 -22.49
CA LEU A 221 14.16 -3.98 -21.72
C LEU A 221 13.86 -3.79 -20.25
N ILE A 222 13.97 -4.86 -19.46
CA ILE A 222 13.92 -4.81 -18.01
C ILE A 222 15.29 -5.14 -17.47
N SER A 223 15.81 -4.25 -16.61
CA SER A 223 17.03 -4.44 -15.85
C SER A 223 16.73 -4.24 -14.37
N GLU A 224 17.09 -5.19 -13.52
CA GLU A 224 16.84 -5.13 -12.09
C GLU A 224 18.06 -5.64 -11.33
N TYR A 225 18.46 -4.90 -10.30
CA TYR A 225 19.44 -5.35 -9.32
C TYR A 225 18.78 -5.44 -7.95
N ASN A 226 18.88 -6.62 -7.33
CA ASN A 226 18.38 -6.90 -5.99
C ASN A 226 19.55 -7.05 -5.02
N ASP A 227 19.74 -6.03 -4.17
CA ASP A 227 20.83 -6.00 -3.18
C ASP A 227 20.66 -7.05 -2.06
N PHE A 228 19.43 -7.44 -1.73
CA PHE A 228 19.16 -8.46 -0.71
C PHE A 228 19.64 -9.85 -1.13
N SER A 229 19.47 -10.22 -2.39
CA SER A 229 19.91 -11.50 -2.96
C SER A 229 21.22 -11.41 -3.73
N LYS A 230 21.76 -10.17 -3.92
CA LYS A 230 22.94 -9.89 -4.75
C LYS A 230 22.79 -10.39 -6.19
N GLN A 231 21.57 -10.34 -6.71
CA GLN A 231 21.23 -10.83 -8.04
C GLN A 231 20.93 -9.68 -9.00
N PHE A 232 21.44 -9.84 -10.21
CA PHE A 232 21.14 -8.99 -11.33
C PHE A 232 20.25 -9.75 -12.33
N TYR A 233 19.16 -9.12 -12.72
CA TYR A 233 18.20 -9.64 -13.67
C TYR A 233 18.17 -8.74 -14.90
N PHE A 234 18.22 -9.35 -16.09
CA PHE A 234 18.20 -8.65 -17.36
C PHE A 234 17.30 -9.39 -18.33
N GLN A 235 16.26 -8.74 -18.81
CA GLN A 235 15.28 -9.34 -19.71
C GLN A 235 15.00 -8.41 -20.89
N PRO A 236 15.61 -8.64 -22.05
CA PRO A 236 15.19 -8.06 -23.31
C PRO A 236 13.99 -8.83 -23.87
N LEU A 237 13.03 -8.13 -24.42
CA LEU A 237 11.87 -8.68 -25.12
C LEU A 237 11.67 -7.88 -26.41
N ILE A 238 11.67 -8.56 -27.54
CA ILE A 238 11.32 -8.00 -28.83
C ILE A 238 9.98 -8.61 -29.24
N SER A 239 9.01 -7.77 -29.51
CA SER A 239 7.69 -8.18 -29.98
C SER A 239 7.54 -7.74 -31.42
N TRP A 240 7.27 -8.68 -32.29
CA TRP A 240 6.96 -8.43 -33.69
C TRP A 240 5.57 -8.97 -34.03
N ARG A 241 4.71 -8.08 -34.50
CA ARG A 241 3.32 -8.35 -34.87
C ARG A 241 3.09 -7.85 -36.28
N PRO A 242 3.43 -8.68 -37.32
CA PRO A 242 3.16 -8.28 -38.70
C PRO A 242 1.65 -8.07 -38.90
N ASN A 243 1.30 -7.01 -39.63
CA ASN A 243 -0.10 -6.83 -40.04
C ASN A 243 -0.52 -8.10 -40.81
N PRO A 244 -1.64 -8.74 -40.47
CA PRO A 244 -2.23 -9.71 -41.36
C PRO A 244 -2.79 -8.92 -42.55
N ASP A 245 -2.24 -9.13 -43.75
CA ASP A 245 -2.79 -8.65 -45.02
C ASP A 245 -4.20 -9.22 -45.24
#